data_6cd7be879abf38689c51475c830e11e1
#
_entry.id   6cd7be879abf38689c51475c830e11e1
#
_cell.length_a   1.000
_cell.length_b   1.000
_cell.length_c   1.000
_cell.angle_alpha   90.00
_cell.angle_beta   90.00
_cell.angle_gamma   90.00
#
_symmetry.space_group_name_H-M   'P 1'
#
loop_
_entity.id
_entity.type
_entity.pdbx_description
1 polymer ?
#
loop_
_entity_poly.entity_id
_entity_poly.type
_entity_poly.pdbx_seq_one_letter_code
_entity_poly.pdbx_strand_id
1 'polypeptide(L)'
;MKNNLKKSELLISPQLGVYSNLYKDIYFDKYNGIKETQHNFLKANNLASRFNKSNKFVISELGFGTGLSFLMTLKLWKKTKKPNAKLIFISFESAPLTKIELKQVYKYLKGLKTLSSLLIKKLPSIYQSTHRIF
;
A
#
# COMPACT_ATOMS: atom_id res chain seq x y z
N MET A 1 26.70 7.11 -2.01
CA MET A 1 25.58 7.94 -2.51
C MET A 1 24.86 8.57 -1.34
N LYS A 2 24.61 9.89 -1.36
CA LYS A 2 23.76 10.53 -0.35
C LYS A 2 22.33 10.04 -0.53
N ASN A 3 21.71 9.57 0.55
CA ASN A 3 20.30 9.17 0.53
C ASN A 3 19.45 10.46 0.48
N ASN A 4 18.83 10.75 -0.66
CA ASN A 4 18.00 11.95 -0.87
C ASN A 4 16.53 11.73 -0.52
N LEU A 5 16.19 10.62 0.11
CA LEU A 5 14.81 10.36 0.54
C LEU A 5 14.40 11.30 1.67
N LYS A 6 13.18 11.82 1.57
CA LYS A 6 12.58 12.64 2.62
C LYS A 6 12.21 11.77 3.83
N LYS A 7 12.21 12.36 5.02
CA LYS A 7 11.71 11.68 6.22
C LYS A 7 10.17 11.72 6.20
N SER A 8 9.53 10.60 6.54
CA SER A 8 8.09 10.41 6.45
C SER A 8 7.24 11.29 7.37
N GLU A 9 7.72 11.62 8.57
CA GLU A 9 7.00 12.41 9.59
C GLU A 9 5.57 11.91 9.87
N LEU A 10 5.45 10.62 10.18
CA LEU A 10 4.18 9.98 10.50
C LEU A 10 3.62 10.46 11.84
N LEU A 11 2.34 10.82 11.85
CA LEU A 11 1.54 11.04 13.05
C LEU A 11 0.34 10.08 13.07
N ILE A 12 0.04 9.54 14.24
CA ILE A 12 -1.17 8.76 14.47
C ILE A 12 -1.91 9.37 15.66
N SER A 13 -3.09 9.88 15.44
CA SER A 13 -3.90 10.50 16.47
C SER A 13 -5.36 10.06 16.41
N PRO A 14 -6.10 10.15 17.53
CA PRO A 14 -7.54 9.90 17.53
C PRO A 14 -8.30 10.82 16.57
N GLN A 15 -7.90 12.08 16.45
CA GLN A 15 -8.58 13.12 15.68
C GLN A 15 -8.25 13.05 14.18
N LEU A 16 -6.96 12.86 13.86
CA LEU A 16 -6.45 12.95 12.48
C LEU A 16 -6.36 11.59 11.78
N GLY A 17 -6.45 10.48 12.53
CA GLY A 17 -6.17 9.17 11.96
C GLY A 17 -4.68 8.95 11.69
N VAL A 18 -4.35 8.39 10.54
CA VAL A 18 -2.98 8.17 10.08
C VAL A 18 -2.60 9.32 9.14
N TYR A 19 -1.75 10.21 9.62
CA TYR A 19 -1.47 11.52 9.04
C TYR A 19 0.01 11.69 8.68
N SER A 20 0.29 12.34 7.56
CA SER A 20 1.64 12.78 7.17
C SER A 20 1.84 14.24 7.55
N ASN A 21 2.73 14.51 8.50
CA ASN A 21 3.08 15.88 8.83
C ASN A 21 3.92 16.54 7.72
N LEU A 22 4.67 15.76 6.96
CA LEU A 22 5.44 16.23 5.80
C LEU A 22 4.54 16.80 4.69
N TYR A 23 3.44 16.09 4.35
CA TYR A 23 2.55 16.48 3.26
C TYR A 23 1.29 17.22 3.73
N LYS A 24 1.11 17.37 5.06
CA LYS A 24 -0.09 17.99 5.67
C LYS A 24 -1.39 17.34 5.22
N ASP A 25 -1.37 16.00 5.08
CA ASP A 25 -2.50 15.23 4.58
C ASP A 25 -2.65 13.88 5.30
N ILE A 26 -3.82 13.28 5.23
CA ILE A 26 -4.10 11.96 5.79
C ILE A 26 -3.66 10.86 4.83
N TYR A 27 -3.02 9.83 5.35
CA TYR A 27 -2.80 8.60 4.56
C TYR A 27 -4.12 7.84 4.37
N PHE A 28 -4.91 7.73 5.43
CA PHE A 28 -6.27 7.20 5.41
C PHE A 28 -6.96 7.42 6.76
N ASP A 29 -8.29 7.49 6.74
CA ASP A 29 -9.11 7.45 7.94
C ASP A 29 -9.05 6.05 8.58
N LYS A 30 -8.69 5.99 9.86
CA LYS A 30 -8.47 4.72 10.57
C LYS A 30 -9.71 3.83 10.69
N TYR A 31 -10.90 4.40 10.55
CA TYR A 31 -12.17 3.66 10.62
C TYR A 31 -12.70 3.32 9.22
N ASN A 32 -12.52 4.19 8.24
CA ASN A 32 -13.11 4.10 6.91
C ASN A 32 -12.10 3.82 5.79
N GLY A 33 -10.79 3.98 6.02
CA GLY A 33 -9.76 3.92 4.98
C GLY A 33 -9.80 2.66 4.12
N ILE A 34 -10.11 1.49 4.70
CA ILE A 34 -10.29 0.25 3.94
C ILE A 34 -11.50 0.35 3.00
N LYS A 35 -12.63 0.91 3.47
CA LYS A 35 -13.85 1.07 2.66
C LYS A 35 -13.64 2.10 1.56
N GLU A 36 -12.97 3.20 1.86
CA GLU A 36 -12.63 4.25 0.90
C GLU A 36 -11.71 3.71 -0.19
N THR A 37 -10.63 3.01 0.16
CA THR A 37 -9.73 2.37 -0.80
C THR A 37 -10.47 1.33 -1.64
N GLN A 38 -11.36 0.54 -1.04
CA GLN A 38 -12.17 -0.43 -1.77
C GLN A 38 -13.08 0.25 -2.79
N HIS A 39 -13.68 1.37 -2.43
CA HIS A 39 -14.59 2.10 -3.33
C HIS A 39 -13.82 2.89 -4.40
N ASN A 40 -12.91 3.75 -3.98
CA ASN A 40 -12.27 4.74 -4.87
C ASN A 40 -11.17 4.13 -5.74
N PHE A 41 -10.49 3.08 -5.25
CA PHE A 41 -9.39 2.47 -5.98
C PHE A 41 -9.80 1.15 -6.66
N LEU A 42 -10.40 0.21 -5.93
CA LEU A 42 -10.69 -1.12 -6.50
C LEU A 42 -11.96 -1.11 -7.36
N LYS A 43 -13.08 -0.61 -6.83
CA LYS A 43 -14.38 -0.63 -7.52
C LYS A 43 -14.43 0.38 -8.65
N ALA A 44 -14.01 1.63 -8.44
CA ALA A 44 -14.01 2.66 -9.45
C ALA A 44 -13.20 2.29 -10.69
N ASN A 45 -12.13 1.49 -10.52
CA ASN A 45 -11.32 0.96 -11.61
C ASN A 45 -11.77 -0.42 -12.12
N ASN A 46 -12.88 -0.95 -11.58
CA ASN A 46 -13.42 -2.28 -11.95
C ASN A 46 -12.37 -3.40 -11.91
N LEU A 47 -11.47 -3.37 -10.92
CA LEU A 47 -10.30 -4.25 -10.89
C LEU A 47 -10.66 -5.73 -10.80
N ALA A 48 -11.73 -6.10 -10.09
CA ALA A 48 -12.14 -7.50 -9.96
C ALA A 48 -12.43 -8.14 -11.34
N SER A 49 -13.22 -7.48 -12.17
CA SER A 49 -13.54 -7.95 -13.52
C SER A 49 -12.31 -7.97 -14.44
N ARG A 50 -11.49 -6.92 -14.36
CA ARG A 50 -10.26 -6.81 -15.17
C ARG A 50 -9.24 -7.88 -14.81
N PHE A 51 -9.08 -8.20 -13.54
CA PHE A 51 -8.19 -9.26 -13.06
C PHE A 51 -8.63 -10.64 -13.57
N ASN A 52 -9.94 -10.91 -13.50
CA ASN A 52 -10.48 -12.18 -13.96
C ASN A 52 -10.34 -12.41 -15.49
N LYS A 53 -10.13 -11.33 -16.25
CA LYS A 53 -9.96 -11.40 -17.72
C LYS A 53 -8.50 -11.41 -18.17
N SER A 54 -7.54 -11.12 -17.26
CA SER A 54 -6.14 -10.86 -17.62
C SER A 54 -5.22 -11.99 -17.21
N ASN A 55 -4.29 -12.37 -18.07
CA ASN A 55 -3.19 -13.29 -17.73
C ASN A 55 -1.99 -12.53 -17.11
N LYS A 56 -1.86 -11.24 -17.41
CA LYS A 56 -0.88 -10.33 -16.83
C LYS A 56 -1.54 -8.99 -16.60
N PHE A 57 -1.41 -8.45 -15.40
CA PHE A 57 -1.95 -7.14 -15.05
C PHE A 57 -0.88 -6.26 -14.44
N VAL A 58 -0.80 -5.01 -14.87
CA VAL A 58 0.18 -4.03 -14.38
C VAL A 58 -0.58 -2.87 -13.76
N ILE A 59 -0.21 -2.52 -12.54
CA ILE A 59 -0.66 -1.31 -11.85
C ILE A 59 0.56 -0.46 -11.54
N SER A 60 0.45 0.84 -11.77
CA SER A 60 1.43 1.83 -11.34
C SER A 60 0.74 2.88 -10.48
N GLU A 61 1.38 3.26 -9.37
CA GLU A 61 0.92 4.32 -8.48
C GLU A 61 2.05 5.30 -8.15
N LEU A 62 1.68 6.53 -7.84
CA LEU A 62 2.56 7.55 -7.29
C LEU A 62 2.25 7.71 -5.80
N GLY A 63 3.25 7.44 -4.95
CA GLY A 63 3.10 7.43 -3.50
C GLY A 63 2.65 6.08 -2.96
N PHE A 64 3.59 5.26 -2.46
CA PHE A 64 3.28 3.99 -1.79
C PHE A 64 2.58 4.24 -0.44
N GLY A 65 3.00 5.29 0.26
CA GLY A 65 2.47 5.67 1.55
C GLY A 65 2.49 4.51 2.54
N THR A 66 1.32 4.14 3.04
CA THR A 66 1.15 3.02 3.96
C THR A 66 1.06 1.66 3.26
N GLY A 67 1.03 1.63 1.94
CA GLY A 67 0.83 0.41 1.14
C GLY A 67 -0.59 -0.15 1.20
N LEU A 68 -1.58 0.64 1.65
CA LEU A 68 -2.97 0.18 1.77
C LEU A 68 -3.55 -0.22 0.40
N SER A 69 -3.34 0.60 -0.64
CA SER A 69 -3.79 0.29 -2.01
C SER A 69 -3.16 -1.01 -2.52
N PHE A 70 -1.86 -1.21 -2.28
CA PHE A 70 -1.17 -2.45 -2.62
C PHE A 70 -1.75 -3.68 -1.88
N LEU A 71 -1.93 -3.59 -0.56
CA LEU A 71 -2.48 -4.68 0.25
C LEU A 71 -3.90 -5.06 -0.17
N MET A 72 -4.74 -4.06 -0.43
CA MET A 72 -6.10 -4.28 -0.91
C MET A 72 -6.14 -4.86 -2.33
N THR A 73 -5.26 -4.39 -3.20
CA THR A 73 -5.08 -4.94 -4.55
C THR A 73 -4.64 -6.40 -4.49
N LEU A 74 -3.65 -6.72 -3.66
CA LEU A 74 -3.15 -8.09 -3.51
C LEU A 74 -4.20 -9.03 -2.94
N LYS A 75 -5.01 -8.55 -1.97
CA LYS A 75 -6.15 -9.30 -1.44
C LYS A 75 -7.18 -9.63 -2.52
N LEU A 76 -7.55 -8.63 -3.33
CA LEU A 76 -8.49 -8.79 -4.43
C LEU A 76 -7.92 -9.72 -5.51
N TRP A 77 -6.66 -9.51 -5.91
CA TRP A 77 -5.96 -10.33 -6.90
C TRP A 77 -5.97 -11.81 -6.53
N LYS A 78 -5.61 -12.14 -5.30
CA LYS A 78 -5.64 -13.53 -4.82
C LYS A 78 -7.01 -14.19 -4.94
N LYS A 79 -8.08 -13.39 -4.79
CA LYS A 79 -9.46 -13.88 -4.86
C LYS A 79 -9.98 -14.04 -6.30
N THR A 80 -9.51 -13.20 -7.24
CA THR A 80 -10.17 -13.03 -8.55
C THR A 80 -9.29 -13.38 -9.75
N LYS A 81 -7.98 -13.57 -9.56
CA LYS A 81 -7.06 -13.88 -10.66
C LYS A 81 -7.33 -15.21 -11.32
N LYS A 82 -7.04 -15.33 -12.62
CA LYS A 82 -6.94 -16.60 -13.30
C LYS A 82 -5.78 -17.47 -12.78
N PRO A 83 -5.82 -18.79 -12.95
CA PRO A 83 -4.64 -19.62 -12.75
C PRO A 83 -3.44 -19.10 -13.56
N ASN A 84 -2.25 -19.14 -12.95
CA ASN A 84 -0.98 -18.69 -13.56
C ASN A 84 -0.91 -17.23 -14.00
N ALA A 85 -1.93 -16.40 -13.72
CA ALA A 85 -1.89 -14.97 -14.01
C ALA A 85 -0.86 -14.26 -13.12
N LYS A 86 -0.24 -13.20 -13.67
CA LYS A 86 0.80 -12.40 -13.01
C LYS A 86 0.30 -10.99 -12.73
N LEU A 87 0.51 -10.50 -11.50
CA LEU A 87 0.33 -9.10 -11.13
C LEU A 87 1.69 -8.44 -11.00
N ILE A 88 1.86 -7.30 -11.64
CA ILE A 88 3.00 -6.39 -11.45
C ILE A 88 2.45 -5.11 -10.83
N PHE A 89 2.94 -4.77 -9.66
CA PHE A 89 2.58 -3.54 -8.96
C PHE A 89 3.83 -2.67 -8.82
N ILE A 90 3.80 -1.49 -9.43
CA ILE A 90 4.91 -0.54 -9.46
C ILE A 90 4.50 0.66 -8.62
N SER A 91 5.29 1.01 -7.63
CA SER A 91 5.04 2.18 -6.79
C SER A 91 6.29 3.02 -6.63
N PHE A 92 6.10 4.34 -6.69
CA PHE A 92 7.16 5.33 -6.46
C PHE A 92 6.89 6.02 -5.13
N GLU A 93 7.92 6.12 -4.28
CA GLU A 93 7.79 6.73 -2.96
C GLU A 93 9.00 7.60 -2.63
N SER A 94 8.76 8.86 -2.28
CA SER A 94 9.82 9.84 -1.96
C SER A 94 10.10 9.98 -0.47
N ALA A 95 9.14 9.59 0.39
CA ALA A 95 9.24 9.65 1.85
C ALA A 95 8.73 8.34 2.47
N PRO A 96 9.40 7.20 2.22
CA PRO A 96 8.91 5.89 2.63
C PRO A 96 8.82 5.77 4.15
N LEU A 97 7.71 5.20 4.62
CA LEU A 97 7.53 4.84 6.01
C LEU A 97 8.47 3.70 6.40
N THR A 98 9.05 3.80 7.58
CA THR A 98 9.87 2.74 8.16
C THR A 98 9.05 1.51 8.50
N LYS A 99 9.71 0.36 8.66
CA LYS A 99 9.03 -0.88 9.12
C LYS A 99 8.36 -0.69 10.49
N ILE A 100 8.92 0.16 11.36
CA ILE A 100 8.37 0.46 12.68
C ILE A 100 7.07 1.26 12.53
N GLU A 101 7.08 2.30 11.73
CA GLU A 101 5.90 3.12 11.43
C GLU A 101 4.79 2.28 10.79
N LEU A 102 5.13 1.47 9.78
CA LEU A 102 4.17 0.57 9.14
C LEU A 102 3.55 -0.44 10.12
N LYS A 103 4.33 -0.98 11.07
CA LYS A 103 3.79 -1.86 12.12
C LYS A 103 2.76 -1.14 12.98
N GLN A 104 2.96 0.15 13.29
CA GLN A 104 1.99 0.95 14.03
C GLN A 104 0.71 1.17 13.22
N VAL A 105 0.84 1.56 11.95
CA VAL A 105 -0.28 1.77 11.03
C VAL A 105 -1.11 0.50 10.84
N TYR A 106 -0.46 -0.64 10.65
CA TYR A 106 -1.15 -1.89 10.34
C TYR A 106 -2.00 -2.47 11.47
N LYS A 107 -1.86 -1.95 12.69
CA LYS A 107 -2.79 -2.26 13.81
C LYS A 107 -4.23 -1.82 13.49
N TYR A 108 -4.40 -0.81 12.64
CA TYR A 108 -5.71 -0.28 12.22
C TYR A 108 -6.29 -0.98 10.99
N LEU A 109 -5.52 -1.79 10.27
CA LEU A 109 -5.95 -2.46 9.04
C LEU A 109 -6.56 -3.83 9.32
N LYS A 110 -7.77 -3.83 9.88
CA LYS A 110 -8.52 -5.06 10.16
C LYS A 110 -8.74 -5.89 8.88
N GLY A 111 -8.49 -7.21 8.97
CA GLY A 111 -8.67 -8.13 7.83
C GLY A 111 -7.52 -8.13 6.80
N LEU A 112 -6.40 -7.42 7.08
CA LEU A 112 -5.19 -7.42 6.27
C LEU A 112 -3.95 -7.92 7.03
N LYS A 113 -4.10 -8.43 8.25
CA LYS A 113 -2.99 -8.80 9.14
C LYS A 113 -1.96 -9.73 8.49
N THR A 114 -2.39 -10.78 7.83
CA THR A 114 -1.48 -11.74 7.18
C THR A 114 -0.68 -11.09 6.05
N LEU A 115 -1.34 -10.31 5.19
CA LEU A 115 -0.70 -9.64 4.06
C LEU A 115 0.24 -8.53 4.50
N SER A 116 -0.17 -7.74 5.49
CA SER A 116 0.67 -6.65 6.03
C SER A 116 1.90 -7.18 6.75
N SER A 117 1.78 -8.29 7.49
CA SER A 117 2.93 -8.95 8.12
C SER A 117 3.91 -9.49 7.08
N LEU A 118 3.40 -10.07 6.00
CA LEU A 118 4.23 -10.54 4.90
C LEU A 118 4.95 -9.38 4.20
N LEU A 119 4.24 -8.27 3.95
CA LEU A 119 4.82 -7.08 3.36
C LEU A 119 5.97 -6.54 4.21
N ILE A 120 5.78 -6.36 5.52
CA ILE A 120 6.85 -5.89 6.43
C ILE A 120 8.10 -6.77 6.36
N LYS A 121 7.92 -8.10 6.32
CA LYS A 121 9.05 -9.03 6.21
C LYS A 121 9.85 -8.84 4.92
N LYS A 122 9.16 -8.51 3.83
CA LYS A 122 9.75 -8.41 2.49
C LYS A 122 10.21 -7.00 2.11
N LEU A 123 9.78 -5.97 2.83
CA LEU A 123 10.23 -4.60 2.57
C LEU A 123 11.76 -4.49 2.71
N PRO A 124 12.42 -3.82 1.77
CA PRO A 124 13.86 -3.59 1.83
C PRO A 124 14.22 -2.57 2.92
N SER A 125 15.50 -2.36 3.13
CA SER A 125 16.00 -1.19 3.84
C SER A 125 15.68 0.08 3.07
N ILE A 126 15.43 1.19 3.77
CA ILE A 126 15.08 2.47 3.15
C ILE A 126 16.34 3.13 2.61
N TYR A 127 16.50 3.09 1.30
CA TYR A 127 17.49 3.85 0.55
C TYR A 127 17.01 4.08 -0.89
N GLN A 128 17.54 5.09 -1.52
CA GLN A 128 17.16 5.44 -2.90
C GLN A 128 17.63 4.37 -3.87
N SER A 129 16.70 3.57 -4.36
CA SER A 129 16.95 2.50 -5.33
C SER A 129 15.63 1.95 -5.88
N THR A 130 15.74 1.04 -6.84
CA THR A 130 14.63 0.19 -7.27
C THR A 130 14.68 -1.13 -6.51
N HIS A 131 13.57 -1.49 -5.89
CA HIS A 131 13.45 -2.70 -5.09
C HIS A 131 12.39 -3.64 -5.67
N ARG A 132 12.72 -4.93 -5.76
CA ARG A 132 11.77 -5.98 -6.10
C ARG A 132 11.40 -6.75 -4.83
N ILE A 133 10.11 -6.79 -4.46
CA ILE A 133 9.65 -7.32 -3.17
C ILE A 133 9.07 -8.73 -3.27
N PHE A 134 8.38 -9.05 -4.37
CA PHE A 134 7.68 -10.32 -4.59
C PHE A 134 8.01 -10.93 -5.95
#